data_bad82f44995b34452b23c64fcb2c644f
#
_entry.id   bad82f44995b34452b23c64fcb2c644f
#
_cell.length_a   1.000
_cell.length_b   1.000
_cell.length_c   1.000
_cell.angle_alpha   90.00
_cell.angle_beta   90.00
_cell.angle_gamma   90.00
#
_symmetry.space_group_name_H-M   'P 1'
#
loop_
_entity.id
_entity.type
_entity.pdbx_description
1 polymer ?
#
loop_
_entity_poly.entity_id
_entity_poly.type
_entity_poly.pdbx_seq_one_letter_code
_entity_poly.pdbx_strand_id
1 'polypeptide(L)'
;MLLHHYSGNKINEILSKEQPTEQMHYTRPKGLWASVVGDRDWPSMNPGDLRSQHQYEITLKDENKIRFIDGRKQLSEFIKKYGLKPRGEPRIAIDWVKVATEHQGLIIAPYIAEHTRYPTLFWYGAWGCASGCIWNKDAISEIKLIREAEPFWWFKENPPFL
;
A
#
# COMPACT_ATOMS: atom_id res chain seq x y z
N MET A 1 -2.55 15.01 -1.12
CA MET A 1 -2.83 13.70 -1.78
C MET A 1 -4.03 13.05 -1.10
N LEU A 2 -4.97 12.46 -1.83
CA LEU A 2 -6.13 11.78 -1.25
C LEU A 2 -5.83 10.28 -1.11
N LEU A 3 -5.96 9.76 0.11
CA LEU A 3 -5.67 8.36 0.44
C LEU A 3 -6.92 7.68 0.99
N HIS A 4 -7.28 6.53 0.42
CA HIS A 4 -8.39 5.72 0.90
C HIS A 4 -7.91 4.34 1.38
N HIS A 5 -8.36 3.93 2.54
CA HIS A 5 -8.21 2.57 3.06
C HIS A 5 -9.54 1.83 2.99
N TYR A 6 -9.50 0.57 2.60
CA TYR A 6 -10.65 -0.31 2.49
C TYR A 6 -10.48 -1.48 3.45
N SER A 7 -11.49 -1.77 4.27
CA SER A 7 -11.43 -2.82 5.29
C SER A 7 -12.77 -3.53 5.46
N GLY A 8 -12.76 -4.85 5.54
CA GLY A 8 -13.94 -5.64 5.87
C GLY A 8 -14.41 -5.45 7.31
N ASN A 9 -13.53 -4.97 8.19
CA ASN A 9 -13.85 -4.69 9.59
C ASN A 9 -13.69 -3.20 9.90
N LYS A 10 -14.47 -2.70 10.86
CA LYS A 10 -14.27 -1.34 11.36
C LYS A 10 -12.89 -1.20 12.01
N ILE A 11 -12.21 -0.10 11.70
CA ILE A 11 -10.96 0.27 12.36
C ILE A 11 -11.32 0.89 13.70
N ASN A 12 -10.95 0.21 14.79
CA ASN A 12 -11.13 0.72 16.15
C ASN A 12 -9.85 1.38 16.69
N GLU A 13 -8.68 0.93 16.20
CA GLU A 13 -7.38 1.42 16.64
C GLU A 13 -6.35 1.26 15.52
N ILE A 14 -5.40 2.19 15.45
CA ILE A 14 -4.23 2.11 14.59
C ILE A 14 -3.00 1.91 15.45
N LEU A 15 -2.25 0.86 15.11
CA LEU A 15 -1.00 0.54 15.77
C LEU A 15 0.17 0.71 14.80
N SER A 16 1.28 1.23 15.32
CA SER A 16 2.55 1.13 14.60
C SER A 16 2.97 -0.32 14.44
N LYS A 17 3.58 -0.65 13.30
CA LYS A 17 3.99 -2.01 12.97
C LYS A 17 5.51 -2.08 12.80
N GLU A 18 6.12 -3.02 13.50
CA GLU A 18 7.51 -3.40 13.23
C GLU A 18 7.62 -4.06 11.85
N GLN A 19 8.69 -3.73 11.16
CA GLN A 19 8.90 -4.25 9.82
C GLN A 19 9.46 -5.67 9.85
N PRO A 20 9.13 -6.49 8.83
CA PRO A 20 9.63 -7.85 8.77
C PRO A 20 11.14 -7.86 8.59
N THR A 21 11.82 -8.67 9.37
CA THR A 21 13.26 -8.95 9.24
C THR A 21 13.55 -9.96 8.14
N GLU A 22 12.55 -10.68 7.68
CA GLU A 22 12.66 -11.60 6.55
C GLU A 22 12.97 -10.84 5.27
N GLN A 23 14.07 -11.21 4.63
CA GLN A 23 14.57 -10.58 3.42
C GLN A 23 14.21 -11.39 2.17
N MET A 24 12.95 -11.78 2.07
CA MET A 24 12.47 -12.53 0.90
C MET A 24 11.96 -11.56 -0.17
N HIS A 25 12.20 -11.91 -1.43
CA HIS A 25 11.87 -11.08 -2.58
C HIS A 25 10.37 -10.71 -2.71
N TYR A 26 9.47 -11.42 -2.05
CA TYR A 26 8.04 -11.15 -2.03
C TYR A 26 7.56 -10.45 -0.75
N THR A 27 8.46 -10.23 0.22
CA THR A 27 8.08 -9.60 1.48
C THR A 27 7.62 -8.17 1.26
N ARG A 28 6.44 -7.85 1.79
CA ARG A 28 5.88 -6.51 1.79
C ARG A 28 6.05 -5.85 3.16
N PRO A 29 6.05 -4.51 3.23
CA PRO A 29 6.02 -3.83 4.51
C PRO A 29 4.71 -4.13 5.24
N LYS A 30 4.78 -4.17 6.57
CA LYS A 30 3.62 -4.28 7.46
C LYS A 30 3.15 -2.87 7.83
N GLY A 31 1.84 -2.62 7.76
CA GLY A 31 1.28 -1.31 8.09
C GLY A 31 -0.15 -1.15 7.61
N LEU A 32 -0.65 0.08 7.70
CA LEU A 32 -1.91 0.48 7.11
C LEU A 32 -1.71 0.73 5.63
N TRP A 33 -2.34 -0.07 4.80
CA TRP A 33 -2.32 0.10 3.36
C TRP A 33 -3.40 1.09 2.93
N ALA A 34 -3.05 2.03 2.07
CA ALA A 34 -3.98 3.00 1.52
C ALA A 34 -3.80 3.12 0.00
N SER A 35 -4.90 3.16 -0.71
CA SER A 35 -4.95 3.48 -2.13
C SER A 35 -4.78 4.97 -2.34
N VAL A 36 -3.97 5.37 -3.30
CA VAL A 36 -3.92 6.76 -3.78
C VAL A 36 -5.03 6.93 -4.80
N VAL A 37 -6.01 7.79 -4.49
CA VAL A 37 -7.17 8.03 -5.36
C VAL A 37 -6.73 8.61 -6.69
N GLY A 38 -7.16 8.01 -7.79
CA GLY A 38 -6.83 8.44 -9.14
C GLY A 38 -6.62 7.29 -10.12
N ASP A 39 -5.77 7.52 -11.13
CA ASP A 39 -5.46 6.49 -12.12
C ASP A 39 -4.75 5.29 -11.47
N ARG A 40 -5.25 4.09 -11.78
CA ARG A 40 -4.75 2.82 -11.26
C ARG A 40 -4.76 2.72 -9.73
N ASP A 41 -5.75 3.32 -9.11
CA ASP A 41 -6.03 3.13 -7.69
C ASP A 41 -6.60 1.72 -7.39
N TRP A 42 -6.76 1.39 -6.10
CA TRP A 42 -7.26 0.06 -5.72
C TRP A 42 -8.63 -0.27 -6.33
N PRO A 43 -9.62 0.62 -6.31
CA PRO A 43 -10.92 0.37 -6.95
C PRO A 43 -10.82 0.07 -8.43
N SER A 44 -10.02 0.81 -9.18
CA SER A 44 -9.87 0.64 -10.63
C SER A 44 -9.11 -0.63 -11.02
N MET A 45 -8.15 -1.04 -10.19
CA MET A 45 -7.34 -2.25 -10.42
C MET A 45 -7.99 -3.53 -9.89
N ASN A 46 -8.95 -3.39 -8.97
CA ASN A 46 -9.69 -4.48 -8.33
C ASN A 46 -11.19 -4.18 -8.39
N PRO A 47 -11.83 -4.37 -9.55
CA PRO A 47 -13.23 -4.01 -9.77
C PRO A 47 -14.24 -4.89 -9.03
N GLY A 48 -13.79 -5.65 -8.03
CA GLY A 48 -14.65 -6.38 -7.12
C GLY A 48 -15.58 -5.45 -6.34
N ASP A 49 -16.56 -6.05 -5.68
CA ASP A 49 -17.54 -5.29 -4.91
C ASP A 49 -16.93 -4.72 -3.64
N LEU A 50 -16.56 -3.44 -3.67
CA LEU A 50 -16.05 -2.71 -2.51
C LEU A 50 -17.16 -2.25 -1.55
N ARG A 51 -18.44 -2.47 -1.85
CA ARG A 51 -19.56 -2.10 -0.96
C ARG A 51 -19.55 -2.91 0.32
N SER A 52 -19.01 -4.14 0.27
CA SER A 52 -18.80 -4.98 1.46
C SER A 52 -17.64 -4.52 2.36
N GLN A 53 -17.00 -3.41 2.03
CA GLN A 53 -15.87 -2.87 2.79
C GLN A 53 -16.16 -1.47 3.31
N HIS A 54 -15.76 -1.23 4.56
CA HIS A 54 -15.68 0.12 5.10
C HIS A 54 -14.61 0.90 4.33
N GLN A 55 -14.90 2.14 3.98
CA GLN A 55 -13.97 3.04 3.32
C GLN A 55 -13.60 4.18 4.25
N TYR A 56 -12.31 4.40 4.39
CA TYR A 56 -11.73 5.45 5.22
C TYR A 56 -10.90 6.40 4.39
N GLU A 57 -10.99 7.68 4.69
CA GLU A 57 -10.05 8.70 4.24
C GLU A 57 -8.93 8.82 5.25
N ILE A 58 -7.68 8.87 4.77
CA ILE A 58 -6.49 8.98 5.59
C ILE A 58 -5.84 10.33 5.34
N THR A 59 -5.63 11.10 6.40
CA THR A 59 -4.87 12.35 6.36
C THR A 59 -3.50 12.15 7.00
N LEU A 60 -2.45 12.49 6.24
CA LEU A 60 -1.08 12.45 6.75
C LEU A 60 -0.80 13.70 7.59
N LYS A 61 -0.03 13.53 8.67
CA LYS A 61 0.40 14.62 9.56
C LYS A 61 1.59 15.38 8.99
N ASP A 62 2.56 14.65 8.44
CA ASP A 62 3.79 15.20 7.85
C ASP A 62 4.23 14.33 6.68
N GLU A 63 3.98 14.83 5.47
CA GLU A 63 4.34 14.11 4.24
C GLU A 63 5.86 13.93 4.09
N ASN A 64 6.70 14.78 4.73
CA ASN A 64 8.16 14.64 4.67
C ASN A 64 8.66 13.37 5.37
N LYS A 65 7.86 12.78 6.25
CA LYS A 65 8.17 11.49 6.90
C LYS A 65 7.80 10.28 6.05
N ILE A 66 7.13 10.50 4.92
CA ILE A 66 6.75 9.46 3.98
C ILE A 66 7.71 9.47 2.80
N ARG A 67 8.20 8.29 2.42
CA ARG A 67 8.92 8.16 1.16
C ARG A 67 7.94 8.12 0.01
N PHE A 68 8.02 9.11 -0.89
CA PHE A 68 7.26 9.13 -2.13
C PHE A 68 8.11 8.60 -3.29
N ILE A 69 7.50 7.77 -4.13
CA ILE A 69 8.04 7.31 -5.40
C ILE A 69 7.01 7.66 -6.48
N ASP A 70 7.32 8.67 -7.26
CA ASP A 70 6.44 9.22 -8.30
C ASP A 70 6.89 8.86 -9.72
N GLY A 71 7.97 8.09 -9.85
CA GLY A 71 8.49 7.71 -11.14
C GLY A 71 9.67 6.73 -11.08
N ARG A 72 10.13 6.35 -12.28
CA ARG A 72 11.20 5.35 -12.46
C ARG A 72 12.51 5.72 -11.78
N LYS A 73 12.87 7.02 -11.81
CA LYS A 73 14.11 7.49 -11.21
C LYS A 73 14.10 7.24 -9.70
N GLN A 74 13.06 7.68 -9.00
CA GLN A 74 12.92 7.49 -7.56
C GLN A 74 12.83 6.02 -7.18
N LEU A 75 12.14 5.19 -8.01
CA LEU A 75 12.08 3.74 -7.79
C LEU A 75 13.47 3.12 -7.90
N SER A 76 14.26 3.49 -8.91
CA SER A 76 15.63 3.01 -9.09
C SER A 76 16.55 3.43 -7.95
N GLU A 77 16.44 4.68 -7.49
CA GLU A 77 17.18 5.18 -6.34
C GLU A 77 16.80 4.44 -5.04
N PHE A 78 15.51 4.18 -4.85
CA PHE A 78 15.00 3.40 -3.72
C PHE A 78 15.57 1.99 -3.72
N ILE A 79 15.53 1.29 -4.85
CA ILE A 79 16.08 -0.05 -5.01
C ILE A 79 17.60 -0.05 -4.78
N LYS A 80 18.30 0.95 -5.30
CA LYS A 80 19.76 1.08 -5.09
C LYS A 80 20.11 1.24 -3.60
N LYS A 81 19.28 1.98 -2.85
CA LYS A 81 19.53 2.29 -1.43
C LYS A 81 19.15 1.16 -0.48
N TYR A 82 18.02 0.49 -0.76
CA TYR A 82 17.39 -0.48 0.15
C TYR A 82 17.30 -1.89 -0.39
N GLY A 83 17.68 -2.10 -1.65
CA GLY A 83 17.62 -3.42 -2.28
C GLY A 83 18.70 -4.35 -1.75
N LEU A 84 18.29 -5.58 -1.50
CA LEU A 84 19.15 -6.69 -1.09
C LEU A 84 19.11 -7.76 -2.16
N LYS A 85 20.26 -8.38 -2.42
CA LYS A 85 20.38 -9.57 -3.28
C LYS A 85 20.69 -10.78 -2.42
N PRO A 86 19.67 -11.54 -1.98
CA PRO A 86 19.90 -12.76 -1.24
C PRO A 86 20.79 -13.73 -2.05
N ARG A 87 21.67 -14.46 -1.36
CA ARG A 87 22.62 -15.37 -2.02
C ARG A 87 21.88 -16.47 -2.78
N GLY A 88 22.21 -16.63 -4.07
CA GLY A 88 21.57 -17.62 -4.95
C GLY A 88 20.21 -17.22 -5.51
N GLU A 89 19.72 -16.03 -5.20
CA GLU A 89 18.42 -15.53 -5.68
C GLU A 89 18.63 -14.36 -6.66
N PRO A 90 18.12 -14.44 -7.91
CA PRO A 90 18.26 -13.35 -8.87
C PRO A 90 17.36 -12.14 -8.53
N ARG A 91 16.36 -12.33 -7.67
CA ARG A 91 15.37 -11.32 -7.33
C ARG A 91 15.87 -10.42 -6.22
N ILE A 92 15.47 -9.17 -6.28
CA ILE A 92 15.81 -8.16 -5.29
C ILE A 92 14.74 -8.18 -4.19
N ALA A 93 15.17 -8.33 -2.95
CA ALA A 93 14.38 -8.06 -1.77
C ALA A 93 14.56 -6.59 -1.33
N ILE A 94 13.71 -6.11 -0.44
CA ILE A 94 13.85 -4.79 0.19
C ILE A 94 14.13 -4.97 1.68
N ASP A 95 15.11 -4.24 2.18
CA ASP A 95 15.39 -4.10 3.61
C ASP A 95 14.36 -3.16 4.25
N TRP A 96 13.18 -3.72 4.58
CA TRP A 96 12.10 -2.94 5.17
C TRP A 96 12.44 -2.38 6.55
N VAL A 97 13.30 -3.05 7.31
CA VAL A 97 13.78 -2.56 8.60
C VAL A 97 14.57 -1.27 8.38
N LYS A 98 15.51 -1.28 7.44
CA LYS A 98 16.30 -0.08 7.10
C LYS A 98 15.41 1.05 6.55
N VAL A 99 14.43 0.74 5.70
CA VAL A 99 13.47 1.75 5.23
C VAL A 99 12.75 2.40 6.40
N ALA A 100 12.32 1.62 7.38
CA ALA A 100 11.56 2.09 8.53
C ALA A 100 12.40 2.92 9.54
N THR A 101 13.72 2.84 9.51
CA THR A 101 14.56 3.74 10.31
C THR A 101 14.57 5.17 9.77
N GLU A 102 14.29 5.35 8.48
CA GLU A 102 14.37 6.65 7.83
C GLU A 102 13.00 7.24 7.50
N HIS A 103 11.97 6.38 7.33
CA HIS A 103 10.65 6.79 6.88
C HIS A 103 9.54 6.15 7.70
N GLN A 104 8.41 6.82 7.81
CA GLN A 104 7.22 6.34 8.54
C GLN A 104 6.21 5.63 7.63
N GLY A 105 6.44 5.64 6.33
CA GLY A 105 5.64 5.02 5.30
C GLY A 105 6.29 5.14 3.93
N LEU A 106 5.73 4.44 2.96
CA LEU A 106 6.10 4.50 1.54
C LEU A 106 4.84 4.61 0.70
N ILE A 107 4.81 5.55 -0.22
CA ILE A 107 3.74 5.70 -1.22
C ILE A 107 4.34 5.65 -2.61
N ILE A 108 3.75 4.85 -3.49
CA ILE A 108 4.11 4.73 -4.91
C ILE A 108 2.92 5.15 -5.74
N ALA A 109 2.98 6.34 -6.31
CA ALA A 109 1.95 6.88 -7.20
C ALA A 109 2.58 7.93 -8.14
N PRO A 110 2.31 7.81 -9.45
CA PRO A 110 1.46 6.82 -10.12
C PRO A 110 2.05 5.40 -10.08
N TYR A 111 1.20 4.40 -10.28
CA TYR A 111 1.68 3.02 -10.38
C TYR A 111 2.48 2.79 -11.67
N ILE A 112 3.73 2.35 -11.53
CA ILE A 112 4.69 2.21 -12.63
C ILE A 112 4.57 0.79 -13.22
N ALA A 113 3.52 0.54 -14.01
CA ALA A 113 3.17 -0.79 -14.52
C ALA A 113 4.28 -1.49 -15.32
N GLU A 114 5.14 -0.73 -15.98
CA GLU A 114 6.23 -1.30 -16.78
C GLU A 114 7.26 -2.06 -15.95
N HIS A 115 7.41 -1.68 -14.68
CA HIS A 115 8.35 -2.31 -13.75
C HIS A 115 7.86 -3.67 -13.23
N THR A 116 6.57 -3.97 -13.33
CA THR A 116 6.02 -5.28 -12.96
C THR A 116 6.48 -6.40 -13.89
N ARG A 117 6.95 -6.04 -15.08
CA ARG A 117 7.47 -7.00 -16.07
C ARG A 117 8.91 -7.47 -15.77
N TYR A 118 9.59 -6.83 -14.80
CA TYR A 118 10.94 -7.25 -14.42
C TYR A 118 10.87 -8.33 -13.34
N PRO A 119 11.22 -9.59 -13.65
CA PRO A 119 11.17 -10.70 -12.68
C PRO A 119 12.01 -10.43 -11.43
N THR A 120 13.05 -9.59 -11.57
CA THR A 120 13.94 -9.21 -10.46
C THR A 120 13.27 -8.28 -9.45
N LEU A 121 12.16 -7.61 -9.79
CA LEU A 121 11.43 -6.69 -8.94
C LEU A 121 10.10 -7.29 -8.44
N PHE A 122 10.12 -8.54 -8.05
CA PHE A 122 8.91 -9.28 -7.65
C PHE A 122 8.15 -8.60 -6.50
N TRP A 123 8.85 -8.00 -5.54
CA TRP A 123 8.24 -7.23 -4.47
C TRP A 123 7.36 -6.09 -4.99
N TYR A 124 7.79 -5.42 -6.07
CA TYR A 124 7.04 -4.34 -6.68
C TYR A 124 5.81 -4.86 -7.45
N GLY A 125 5.94 -5.98 -8.15
CA GLY A 125 4.81 -6.65 -8.81
C GLY A 125 3.67 -6.97 -7.83
N ALA A 126 4.04 -7.30 -6.59
CA ALA A 126 3.10 -7.52 -5.51
C ALA A 126 2.46 -6.24 -4.96
N TRP A 127 2.91 -5.04 -5.33
CA TRP A 127 2.30 -3.76 -4.91
C TRP A 127 0.93 -3.55 -5.53
N GLY A 128 0.78 -3.81 -6.81
CA GLY A 128 -0.52 -4.00 -7.51
C GLY A 128 -1.20 -2.75 -8.03
N CYS A 129 -1.11 -1.60 -7.36
CA CYS A 129 -1.81 -0.36 -7.74
C CYS A 129 -1.10 0.89 -7.19
N ALA A 130 -1.60 2.08 -7.53
CA ALA A 130 -1.18 3.33 -6.89
C ALA A 130 -1.62 3.31 -5.42
N SER A 131 -0.66 3.09 -4.52
CA SER A 131 -0.96 2.87 -3.11
C SER A 131 0.25 3.13 -2.22
N GLY A 132 0.02 3.11 -0.93
CA GLY A 132 1.05 3.23 0.08
C GLY A 132 0.82 2.32 1.27
N CYS A 133 1.89 2.13 2.04
CA CYS A 133 1.86 1.46 3.32
C CYS A 133 2.45 2.40 4.38
N ILE A 134 1.68 2.67 5.43
CA ILE A 134 2.08 3.53 6.57
C ILE A 134 2.26 2.62 7.78
N TRP A 135 3.47 2.53 8.30
CA TRP A 135 3.83 1.63 9.41
C TRP A 135 3.98 2.32 10.76
N ASN A 136 4.13 3.64 10.76
CA ASN A 136 4.15 4.41 11.99
C ASN A 136 2.86 5.24 12.09
N LYS A 137 2.08 5.00 13.14
CA LYS A 137 0.81 5.70 13.39
C LYS A 137 0.98 7.22 13.53
N ASP A 138 2.15 7.67 13.97
CA ASP A 138 2.43 9.09 14.19
C ASP A 138 2.53 9.89 12.88
N ALA A 139 2.60 9.18 11.73
CA ALA A 139 2.49 9.79 10.41
C ALA A 139 1.06 10.16 10.02
N ILE A 140 0.06 9.68 10.78
CA ILE A 140 -1.36 9.87 10.48
C ILE A 140 -1.93 10.90 11.44
N SER A 141 -2.57 11.93 10.90
CA SER A 141 -3.29 12.93 11.70
C SER A 141 -4.75 12.55 11.92
N GLU A 142 -5.38 11.93 10.91
CA GLU A 142 -6.79 11.56 10.95
C GLU A 142 -7.06 10.30 10.12
N ILE A 143 -7.99 9.48 10.61
CA ILE A 143 -8.68 8.45 9.82
C ILE A 143 -10.17 8.68 9.98
N LYS A 144 -10.81 9.02 8.88
CA LYS A 144 -12.24 9.32 8.82
C LYS A 144 -12.99 8.25 8.08
N LEU A 145 -13.96 7.62 8.72
CA LEU A 145 -14.90 6.73 8.03
C LEU A 145 -15.76 7.57 7.07
N ILE A 146 -15.69 7.27 5.78
CA ILE A 146 -16.47 7.98 4.73
C ILE A 146 -17.57 7.10 4.13
N ARG A 147 -17.46 5.77 4.27
CA ARG A 147 -18.53 4.85 3.88
C ARG A 147 -18.49 3.59 4.78
N GLU A 148 -19.64 3.19 5.30
CA GLU A 148 -19.80 1.91 5.98
C GLU A 148 -19.92 0.77 4.97
N ALA A 149 -19.46 -0.43 5.36
CA ALA A 149 -19.69 -1.64 4.61
C ALA A 149 -21.21 -1.94 4.58
N GLU A 150 -21.71 -2.30 3.40
CA GLU A 150 -23.08 -2.76 3.27
C GLU A 150 -23.18 -4.19 3.79
N PRO A 151 -24.27 -4.53 4.51
CA PRO A 151 -24.50 -5.89 4.99
C PRO A 151 -24.56 -6.90 3.83
N PHE A 152 -24.01 -8.08 4.03
CA PHE A 152 -23.98 -9.12 3.00
C PHE A 152 -25.38 -9.53 2.50
N TRP A 153 -26.42 -9.44 3.36
CA TRP A 153 -27.81 -9.74 2.98
C TRP A 153 -28.34 -8.78 1.91
N TRP A 154 -27.87 -7.52 1.90
CA TRP A 154 -28.27 -6.52 0.91
C TRP A 154 -27.95 -6.98 -0.54
N PHE A 155 -26.85 -7.69 -0.75
CA PHE A 155 -26.46 -8.20 -2.06
C PHE A 155 -27.33 -9.35 -2.56
N LYS A 156 -28.00 -10.10 -1.66
CA LYS A 156 -28.95 -11.14 -2.05
C LYS A 156 -30.24 -10.56 -2.62
N GLU A 157 -30.67 -9.41 -2.11
CA GLU A 157 -31.89 -8.72 -2.53
C GLU A 157 -31.64 -7.75 -3.70
N ASN A 158 -30.43 -7.21 -3.78
CA ASN A 158 -30.00 -6.24 -4.80
C ASN A 158 -28.70 -6.71 -5.47
N PRO A 159 -28.76 -7.77 -6.30
CA PRO A 159 -27.55 -8.23 -6.97
C PRO A 159 -26.96 -7.14 -7.86
N PRO A 160 -25.65 -6.89 -7.79
CA PRO A 160 -25.01 -5.95 -8.67
C PRO A 160 -25.06 -6.52 -10.07
N PHE A 161 -25.88 -5.94 -10.90
CA PHE A 161 -25.99 -6.25 -12.32
C PHE A 161 -26.60 -7.63 -12.68
N LEU A 162 -27.77 -7.60 -13.23
CA LEU A 162 -28.22 -8.47 -14.32
C LEU A 162 -27.98 -7.74 -15.64
#